data_e6276a9fcfdab844e519461d0bc751b4
#
_entry.id   e6276a9fcfdab844e519461d0bc751b4
#
_cell.length_a   1.000
_cell.length_b   1.000
_cell.length_c   1.000
_cell.angle_alpha   90.00
_cell.angle_beta   90.00
_cell.angle_gamma   90.00
#
_symmetry.space_group_name_H-M   'P 1'
#
loop_
_entity.id
_entity.type
_entity.pdbx_description
1 polymer ?
#
loop_
_entity_poly.entity_id
_entity_poly.type
_entity_poly.pdbx_seq_one_letter_code
_entity_poly.pdbx_strand_id
1 'polypeptide(L)'
;MYNAEDFLPKRKNDLIGDIALASLRDPKLADNQYDILMAQIKAFEDELNESEEIAIQLASFGQSVLMNVTEIGFHNPSLMFFYGHVNGQWSQLVQHVSQLSFLITVVPKSDPNRPARRIGFIPESETPHED
;
A
#
# COMPACT_ATOMS: atom_id res chain seq x y z
N MET A 1 4.41 -7.37 24.86
CA MET A 1 5.27 -8.28 24.16
C MET A 1 5.20 -9.66 24.77
N TYR A 2 5.34 -10.66 24.01
CA TYR A 2 5.32 -11.99 24.53
C TYR A 2 6.60 -12.68 24.16
N ASN A 3 6.94 -13.69 24.89
CA ASN A 3 8.10 -14.48 24.59
C ASN A 3 7.66 -15.83 24.04
N ALA A 4 8.62 -16.64 23.64
CA ALA A 4 8.32 -17.89 22.99
C ALA A 4 7.55 -18.84 23.89
N GLU A 5 7.77 -18.75 25.17
CA GLU A 5 7.11 -19.68 26.08
C GLU A 5 5.66 -19.41 26.26
N ASP A 6 5.25 -18.16 26.04
CA ASP A 6 3.85 -17.82 26.12
C ASP A 6 3.09 -18.44 24.98
N PHE A 7 3.78 -18.89 23.96
CA PHE A 7 3.14 -19.44 22.78
C PHE A 7 3.26 -20.91 22.68
N LEU A 8 3.90 -21.51 23.64
CA LEU A 8 4.03 -22.93 23.58
C LEU A 8 2.93 -23.56 24.30
N PRO A 9 2.64 -24.45 23.95
CA PRO A 9 2.68 -25.30 22.91
C PRO A 9 1.57 -25.32 22.19
N LYS A 10 1.26 -25.92 21.53
CA LYS A 10 0.64 -25.74 20.79
C LYS A 10 -0.44 -26.23 20.52
N ARG A 11 -1.32 -26.85 20.49
CA ARG A 11 -2.03 -26.65 20.04
C ARG A 11 -2.45 -25.75 20.00
N LYS A 12 -3.16 -25.83 20.68
CA LYS A 12 -2.73 -24.56 20.79
C LYS A 12 -1.43 -24.35 20.06
N ASN A 13 -0.74 -25.36 19.66
CA ASN A 13 0.46 -25.21 18.93
C ASN A 13 0.29 -24.49 17.61
N ASP A 14 -0.83 -24.66 16.92
CA ASP A 14 -1.02 -23.95 15.66
C ASP A 14 -1.17 -22.46 15.88
N LEU A 15 -1.98 -22.09 16.85
CA LEU A 15 -2.15 -20.68 17.17
C LEU A 15 -0.85 -20.06 17.61
N ILE A 16 -0.11 -20.80 18.41
CA ILE A 16 1.16 -20.29 18.89
C ILE A 16 2.16 -20.17 17.75
N GLY A 17 2.17 -21.10 16.83
CA GLY A 17 3.03 -21.01 15.67
C GLY A 17 2.72 -19.78 14.85
N ASP A 18 1.44 -19.49 14.64
CA ASP A 18 1.04 -18.33 13.88
C ASP A 18 1.49 -17.04 14.56
N ILE A 19 1.33 -16.95 15.87
CA ILE A 19 1.75 -15.77 16.61
C ILE A 19 3.27 -15.63 16.58
N ALA A 20 3.97 -16.75 16.72
CA ALA A 20 5.43 -16.70 16.69
C ALA A 20 5.95 -16.26 15.33
N LEU A 21 5.33 -16.75 14.25
CA LEU A 21 5.72 -16.33 12.92
C LEU A 21 5.46 -14.83 12.72
N ALA A 22 4.33 -14.36 13.18
CA ALA A 22 4.00 -12.94 13.07
C ALA A 22 5.00 -12.10 13.84
N SER A 23 5.43 -12.56 15.02
CA SER A 23 6.37 -11.81 15.83
C SER A 23 7.78 -11.84 15.28
N LEU A 24 8.08 -12.78 14.37
CA LEU A 24 9.38 -12.82 13.72
C LEU A 24 9.48 -11.88 12.53
N ARG A 25 8.34 -11.39 12.05
CA ARG A 25 8.36 -10.42 10.97
C ARG A 25 9.01 -9.14 11.44
N ASP A 26 9.95 -8.66 10.65
CA ASP A 26 10.56 -7.37 10.92
C ASP A 26 9.53 -6.29 10.54
N PRO A 27 9.06 -5.48 11.49
CA PRO A 27 8.06 -4.46 11.18
C PRO A 27 8.59 -3.37 10.25
N LYS A 28 9.90 -3.32 10.02
CA LYS A 28 10.49 -2.34 9.13
C LYS A 28 10.60 -2.82 7.69
N LEU A 29 10.28 -4.08 7.42
CA LEU A 29 10.31 -4.59 6.06
C LEU A 29 9.16 -4.01 5.23
N ALA A 30 9.41 -3.92 3.94
CA ALA A 30 8.44 -3.34 3.01
C ALA A 30 7.13 -4.11 3.00
N ASP A 31 7.15 -5.43 3.17
CA ASP A 31 5.92 -6.21 3.15
C ASP A 31 4.98 -5.83 4.29
N ASN A 32 5.54 -5.54 5.46
CA ASN A 32 4.73 -5.12 6.59
C ASN A 32 4.15 -3.72 6.37
N GLN A 33 4.97 -2.81 5.87
CA GLN A 33 4.51 -1.45 5.56
C GLN A 33 3.45 -1.47 4.46
N TYR A 34 3.63 -2.35 3.48
CA TYR A 34 2.67 -2.54 2.41
C TYR A 34 1.30 -2.98 2.97
N ASP A 35 1.30 -3.95 3.89
CA ASP A 35 0.05 -4.42 4.48
C ASP A 35 -0.66 -3.33 5.26
N ILE A 36 0.10 -2.55 6.02
CA ILE A 36 -0.47 -1.44 6.79
C ILE A 36 -1.07 -0.40 5.85
N LEU A 37 -0.33 -0.04 4.81
CA LEU A 37 -0.80 0.96 3.86
C LEU A 37 -2.01 0.46 3.09
N MET A 38 -2.01 -0.82 2.70
CA MET A 38 -3.16 -1.42 2.01
C MET A 38 -4.41 -1.30 2.86
N ALA A 39 -4.32 -1.65 4.15
CA ALA A 39 -5.47 -1.58 5.02
C ALA A 39 -5.97 -0.14 5.17
N GLN A 40 -5.06 0.81 5.26
CA GLN A 40 -5.39 2.21 5.41
C GLN A 40 -6.09 2.75 4.17
N ILE A 41 -5.57 2.40 2.99
CA ILE A 41 -6.15 2.85 1.73
C ILE A 41 -7.52 2.23 1.51
N LYS A 42 -7.67 0.94 1.80
CA LYS A 42 -8.97 0.29 1.62
C LYS A 42 -10.02 0.89 2.54
N ALA A 43 -9.65 1.21 3.78
CA ALA A 43 -10.57 1.87 4.69
C ALA A 43 -10.99 3.24 4.16
N PHE A 44 -10.04 3.97 3.58
CA PHE A 44 -10.33 5.28 3.00
C PHE A 44 -11.27 5.14 1.79
N GLU A 45 -10.99 4.15 0.94
CA GLU A 45 -11.81 3.93 -0.27
C GLU A 45 -13.24 3.52 0.06
N ASP A 46 -13.45 2.86 1.18
CA ASP A 46 -14.79 2.45 1.59
C ASP A 46 -15.70 3.64 1.86
N GLU A 47 -15.13 4.82 2.10
CA GLU A 47 -15.90 6.03 2.33
C GLU A 47 -16.19 6.82 1.04
N LEU A 48 -15.65 6.39 -0.09
CA LEU A 48 -15.79 7.12 -1.34
C LEU A 48 -17.08 6.74 -2.06
N ASN A 49 -17.62 7.69 -2.82
CA ASN A 49 -18.75 7.38 -3.69
C ASN A 49 -18.25 7.02 -5.10
N GLU A 50 -19.21 6.79 -6.00
CA GLU A 50 -18.90 6.24 -7.31
C GLU A 50 -18.20 7.23 -8.25
N SER A 51 -18.15 8.50 -7.88
CA SER A 51 -17.50 9.51 -8.71
C SER A 51 -16.13 9.93 -8.16
N GLU A 52 -15.67 9.29 -7.09
CA GLU A 52 -14.46 9.69 -6.41
C GLU A 52 -13.39 8.62 -6.47
N GLU A 53 -12.15 9.09 -6.59
CA GLU A 53 -10.97 8.24 -6.61
C GLU A 53 -9.94 8.80 -5.66
N ILE A 54 -8.94 7.98 -5.33
CA ILE A 54 -7.82 8.41 -4.52
C ILE A 54 -6.67 8.86 -5.42
N ALA A 55 -6.07 9.98 -5.07
CA ALA A 55 -4.76 10.35 -5.55
C ALA A 55 -3.85 10.54 -4.35
N ILE A 56 -2.56 10.37 -4.53
CA ILE A 56 -1.61 10.72 -3.49
C ILE A 56 -0.91 12.00 -3.88
N GLN A 57 -0.70 12.85 -2.89
CA GLN A 57 -0.03 14.11 -3.09
C GLN A 57 1.30 14.08 -2.36
N LEU A 58 2.35 14.25 -3.13
CA LEU A 58 3.71 14.15 -2.64
C LEU A 58 4.30 15.57 -2.56
N ALA A 59 4.95 15.85 -1.46
CA ALA A 59 5.57 17.15 -1.27
C ALA A 59 7.09 17.11 -1.40
N SER A 60 7.62 15.94 -1.76
CA SER A 60 9.06 15.79 -1.84
C SER A 60 9.58 16.13 -3.19
N PHE A 61 10.42 16.55 -3.69
CA PHE A 61 10.96 16.98 -4.98
C PHE A 61 10.87 18.49 -5.16
N GLY A 62 10.72 19.21 -4.04
CA GLY A 62 10.71 20.65 -4.10
C GLY A 62 9.41 21.27 -4.57
N GLN A 63 8.42 20.47 -4.90
CA GLN A 63 7.11 20.95 -5.30
C GLN A 63 6.08 19.87 -5.02
N SER A 64 4.83 20.25 -5.09
CA SER A 64 3.74 19.31 -4.86
C SER A 64 3.46 18.56 -6.15
N VAL A 65 3.41 17.24 -6.06
CA VAL A 65 3.11 16.37 -7.20
C VAL A 65 1.91 15.52 -6.84
N LEU A 66 0.91 15.54 -7.72
CA LEU A 66 -0.30 14.74 -7.55
C LEU A 66 -0.23 13.53 -8.46
N MET A 67 -0.38 12.35 -7.87
CA MET A 67 -0.35 11.10 -8.62
C MET A 67 -1.67 10.36 -8.47
N ASN A 68 -2.30 10.07 -9.60
CA ASN A 68 -3.49 9.23 -9.62
C ASN A 68 -3.03 7.78 -9.59
N VAL A 69 -3.03 7.20 -8.41
CA VAL A 69 -2.46 5.87 -8.18
C VAL A 69 -3.42 4.79 -8.65
N THR A 70 -2.92 3.85 -9.43
CA THR A 70 -3.71 2.71 -9.86
C THR A 70 -3.35 1.46 -9.09
N GLU A 71 -2.07 1.27 -8.78
CA GLU A 71 -1.60 0.06 -8.11
C GLU A 71 -0.42 0.38 -7.22
N ILE A 72 -0.28 -0.42 -6.16
CA ILE A 72 0.82 -0.30 -5.22
C ILE A 72 1.46 -1.66 -5.06
N GLY A 73 2.76 -1.70 -5.05
CA GLY A 73 3.53 -2.91 -4.85
C GLY A 73 4.68 -2.68 -3.90
N PHE A 74 5.47 -3.71 -3.69
CA PHE A 74 6.64 -3.62 -2.81
C PHE A 74 7.71 -4.60 -3.22
N HIS A 75 8.91 -4.37 -2.70
CA HIS A 75 10.02 -5.29 -2.85
C HIS A 75 10.82 -5.26 -1.55
N ASN A 76 10.87 -6.39 -0.86
CA ASN A 76 11.65 -6.48 0.36
C ASN A 76 13.13 -6.31 0.06
N PRO A 77 13.92 -5.73 0.96
CA PRO A 77 13.48 -5.37 2.32
C PRO A 77 12.86 -3.99 2.46
N SER A 78 13.01 -3.09 1.50
CA SER A 78 12.78 -1.69 1.86
C SER A 78 12.11 -0.82 0.79
N LEU A 79 11.64 -1.39 -0.31
CA LEU A 79 11.09 -0.56 -1.39
C LEU A 79 9.58 -0.71 -1.52
N MET A 80 8.93 0.43 -1.77
CA MET A 80 7.53 0.48 -2.16
C MET A 80 7.43 1.09 -3.55
N PHE A 81 6.50 0.58 -4.35
CA PHE A 81 6.27 1.07 -5.71
C PHE A 81 4.84 1.58 -5.82
N PHE A 82 4.71 2.77 -6.37
CA PHE A 82 3.40 3.36 -6.65
C PHE A 82 3.30 3.57 -8.14
N TYR A 83 2.28 2.98 -8.75
CA TYR A 83 2.06 3.06 -10.19
C TYR A 83 0.83 3.89 -10.47
N GLY A 84 0.90 4.72 -11.47
CA GLY A 84 -0.24 5.54 -11.81
C GLY A 84 0.12 6.62 -12.81
N HIS A 85 -0.65 7.69 -12.81
CA HIS A 85 -0.47 8.77 -13.78
C HIS A 85 -0.15 10.08 -13.06
N VAL A 86 0.86 10.77 -13.57
CA VAL A 86 1.20 12.13 -13.15
C VAL A 86 1.06 13.00 -14.39
N ASN A 87 0.15 13.96 -14.34
CA ASN A 87 -0.15 14.82 -15.49
C ASN A 87 -0.44 14.02 -16.74
N GLY A 88 -1.18 12.92 -16.58
CA GLY A 88 -1.58 12.07 -17.71
C GLY A 88 -0.53 11.08 -18.18
N GLN A 89 0.66 11.09 -17.60
CA GLN A 89 1.73 10.17 -17.99
C GLN A 89 1.84 9.01 -17.03
N TRP A 90 1.94 7.82 -17.56
CA TRP A 90 2.16 6.62 -16.76
C TRP A 90 3.49 6.73 -16.03
N SER A 91 3.46 6.55 -14.74
CA SER A 91 4.62 6.83 -13.89
C SER A 91 4.75 5.79 -12.79
N GLN A 92 5.97 5.59 -12.36
CA GLN A 92 6.25 4.76 -11.20
C GLN A 92 7.03 5.59 -10.20
N LEU A 93 6.53 5.62 -8.96
CA LEU A 93 7.28 6.21 -7.87
C LEU A 93 7.90 5.09 -7.06
N VAL A 94 9.20 5.17 -6.86
CA VAL A 94 9.94 4.22 -6.04
C VAL A 94 10.35 4.93 -4.77
N GLN A 95 9.91 4.39 -3.63
CA GLN A 95 10.27 4.99 -2.34
C GLN A 95 10.84 3.94 -1.41
N HIS A 96 11.86 4.35 -0.67
CA HIS A 96 12.29 3.58 0.49
C HIS A 96 11.20 3.71 1.54
N VAL A 97 10.93 2.62 2.28
CA VAL A 97 9.83 2.65 3.25
C VAL A 97 10.01 3.69 4.35
N SER A 98 11.23 4.11 4.61
CA SER A 98 11.49 5.17 5.59
C SER A 98 11.11 6.56 5.08
N GLN A 99 10.78 6.69 3.82
CA GLN A 99 10.46 7.97 3.20
C GLN A 99 8.97 8.12 2.90
N LEU A 100 8.16 7.18 3.33
CA LEU A 100 6.72 7.26 3.08
C LEU A 100 6.12 8.45 3.83
N SER A 101 5.70 9.44 3.09
CA SER A 101 5.12 10.66 3.66
C SER A 101 4.33 11.35 2.55
N PHE A 102 3.02 11.19 2.57
CA PHE A 102 2.18 11.79 1.53
C PHE A 102 0.75 11.94 2.05
N LEU A 103 0.00 12.73 1.33
CA LEU A 103 -1.44 12.87 1.59
C LEU A 103 -2.20 11.91 0.68
N ILE A 104 -3.18 11.25 1.26
CA ILE A 104 -4.18 10.55 0.48
C ILE A 104 -5.33 11.54 0.29
N THR A 105 -5.65 11.85 -0.95
CA THR A 105 -6.65 12.86 -1.21
C THR A 105 -7.72 12.35 -2.16
N VAL A 106 -8.92 12.91 -2.05
CA VAL A 106 -10.05 12.53 -2.89
C VAL A 106 -10.07 13.42 -4.12
N VAL A 107 -10.15 12.81 -5.28
CA VAL A 107 -10.25 13.54 -6.55
C VAL A 107 -11.43 12.99 -7.34
N PRO A 108 -11.98 13.77 -8.29
CA PRO A 108 -12.99 13.23 -9.19
C PRO A 108 -12.40 12.09 -10.00
N LYS A 109 -13.24 11.12 -10.38
CA LYS A 109 -12.74 10.02 -11.19
C LYS A 109 -12.17 10.56 -12.49
N SER A 110 -11.07 9.94 -12.93
CA SER A 110 -10.27 10.47 -14.03
C SER A 110 -10.94 10.29 -15.38
N ASP A 111 -11.80 9.29 -15.53
CA ASP A 111 -12.50 9.02 -16.79
C ASP A 111 -13.99 8.95 -16.50
N PRO A 112 -14.79 9.94 -16.95
CA PRO A 112 -16.20 9.94 -16.67
C PRO A 112 -16.96 8.79 -17.33
N ASN A 113 -16.35 8.11 -18.31
CA ASN A 113 -16.97 7.01 -19.02
C ASN A 113 -16.67 5.66 -18.41
N ARG A 114 -15.97 5.62 -17.29
CA ARG A 114 -15.61 4.39 -16.60
C ARG A 114 -16.02 4.47 -15.14
N PRO A 115 -16.18 3.33 -14.47
CA PRO A 115 -16.37 3.34 -13.03
C PRO A 115 -15.16 3.97 -12.35
N ALA A 116 -15.37 4.52 -11.17
CA ALA A 116 -14.29 5.06 -10.38
C ALA A 116 -13.29 3.96 -10.05
N ARG A 117 -12.01 4.28 -10.18
CA ARG A 117 -10.95 3.31 -9.94
C ARG A 117 -10.71 3.14 -8.45
N ARG A 118 -10.40 1.91 -8.09
CA ARG A 118 -9.89 1.59 -6.75
C ARG A 118 -8.48 1.08 -6.90
N ILE A 119 -7.64 1.37 -5.92
CA ILE A 119 -6.23 1.03 -5.99
C ILE A 119 -6.04 -0.47 -5.87
N GLY A 120 -5.28 -1.04 -6.80
CA GLY A 120 -4.91 -2.44 -6.77
C GLY A 120 -3.62 -2.63 -5.97
N PHE A 121 -3.45 -3.83 -5.43
CA PHE A 121 -2.27 -4.16 -4.66
C PHE A 121 -1.61 -5.38 -5.31
N ILE A 122 -0.34 -5.22 -5.69
CA ILE A 122 0.36 -6.19 -6.51
C ILE A 122 1.26 -7.04 -5.64
N PRO A 123 1.13 -8.37 -5.68
CA PRO A 123 2.10 -9.23 -5.02
C PRO A 123 3.49 -8.98 -5.58
N GLU A 124 4.51 -9.24 -4.78
CA GLU A 124 5.89 -8.91 -5.14
C GLU A 124 6.30 -9.52 -6.47
N SER A 125 5.75 -10.65 -6.83
CA SER A 125 6.16 -11.38 -8.02
C SER A 125 5.42 -10.96 -9.29
N GLU A 126 4.48 -10.02 -9.21
CA GLU A 126 3.67 -9.65 -10.37
C GLU A 126 4.02 -8.28 -10.89
N THR A 127 3.58 -8.03 -12.12
CA THR A 127 3.81 -6.75 -12.77
C THR A 127 2.54 -5.91 -12.74
N PRO A 128 2.69 -4.57 -12.79
CA PRO A 128 1.54 -3.69 -12.76
C PRO A 128 0.75 -3.72 -14.08
N HIS A 129 -0.47 -3.25 -14.01
CA HIS A 129 -1.35 -3.13 -15.17
C HIS A 129 -1.57 -1.66 -15.47
N GLU A 130 -1.19 -1.25 -16.65
CA GLU A 130 -1.47 0.11 -17.10
C GLU A 130 -2.87 0.15 -17.70
N ASP A 131 -3.66 1.10 -17.26
CA ASP A 131 -4.98 1.29 -17.83
C ASP A 131 -4.97 2.22 -19.01
#